data_0da2c24b679869fed8b7aefa5b4d74a8
#
_entry.id   0da2c24b679869fed8b7aefa5b4d74a8
#
_cell.length_a   1.000
_cell.length_b   1.000
_cell.length_c   1.000
_cell.angle_alpha   90.00
_cell.angle_beta   90.00
_cell.angle_gamma   90.00
#
_symmetry.space_group_name_H-M   'P 1'
#
loop_
_entity.id
_entity.type
_entity.pdbx_description
1 polymer ?
#
loop_
_entity_poly.entity_id
_entity_poly.type
_entity_poly.pdbx_seq_one_letter_code
_entity_poly.pdbx_strand_id
1 'polypeptide(L)'
;MNYKQAKIADSAKVAKETVLVGNITIGEESTVLFFTAMRCEGEESIVIGNQSNIQENCTIHVDEGNSVKIGDGVTVGHNSVIHGCQ
;
A
#
# COMPACT_ATOMS: atom_id res chain seq x y z
N MET A 1 13.44 -16.28 1.81
CA MET A 1 12.07 -15.76 1.97
C MET A 1 11.60 -15.19 0.65
N ASN A 2 10.46 -15.64 0.16
CA ASN A 2 9.97 -15.22 -1.15
C ASN A 2 8.76 -14.31 -0.99
N TYR A 3 8.95 -13.06 -1.28
CA TYR A 3 7.85 -12.11 -1.31
C TYR A 3 7.33 -11.95 -2.73
N LYS A 4 6.03 -11.79 -2.86
CA LYS A 4 5.44 -11.44 -4.13
C LYS A 4 5.84 -10.01 -4.48
N GLN A 5 6.03 -9.77 -5.74
CA GLN A 5 6.38 -8.43 -6.20
C GLN A 5 5.13 -7.57 -6.27
N ALA A 6 5.25 -6.33 -5.87
CA ALA A 6 4.15 -5.38 -5.93
C ALA A 6 3.71 -5.15 -7.37
N LYS A 7 2.39 -5.03 -7.56
CA LYS A 7 1.80 -4.72 -8.86
C LYS A 7 1.36 -3.27 -8.84
N ILE A 8 2.04 -2.47 -9.64
CA ILE A 8 1.83 -1.03 -9.66
C ILE A 8 1.31 -0.63 -11.03
N ALA A 9 0.15 0.03 -11.07
CA ALA A 9 -0.42 0.50 -12.34
C ALA A 9 0.52 1.51 -13.00
N ASP A 10 0.52 1.53 -14.32
CA ASP A 10 1.44 2.41 -15.07
C ASP A 10 1.25 3.88 -14.72
N SER A 11 0.02 4.29 -14.45
CA SER A 11 -0.28 5.68 -14.13
C SER A 11 -0.09 6.03 -12.66
N ALA A 12 0.21 5.04 -11.81
CA ALA A 12 0.44 5.30 -10.41
C ALA A 12 1.82 5.92 -10.20
N LYS A 13 1.94 6.74 -9.17
CA LYS A 13 3.20 7.38 -8.82
C LYS A 13 3.63 6.91 -7.44
N VAL A 14 4.73 6.20 -7.40
CA VAL A 14 5.28 5.68 -6.16
C VAL A 14 6.65 6.31 -5.96
N ALA A 15 6.81 7.03 -4.87
CA ALA A 15 8.07 7.70 -4.59
C ALA A 15 9.19 6.69 -4.41
N LYS A 16 10.39 7.09 -4.76
CA LYS A 16 11.55 6.21 -4.74
C LYS A 16 11.85 5.66 -3.37
N GLU A 17 11.66 6.46 -2.34
CA GLU A 17 11.97 6.09 -0.97
C GLU A 17 10.78 5.44 -0.27
N THR A 18 10.12 4.50 -0.92
CA THR A 18 9.07 3.70 -0.32
C THR A 18 9.54 2.27 -0.17
N VAL A 19 8.93 1.56 0.77
CA VAL A 19 9.21 0.14 0.97
C VAL A 19 7.90 -0.63 0.72
N LEU A 20 7.90 -1.48 -0.28
CA LEU A 20 6.73 -2.28 -0.64
C LEU A 20 7.14 -3.74 -0.60
N VAL A 21 6.65 -4.47 0.40
CA VAL A 21 7.01 -5.86 0.62
C VAL A 21 5.76 -6.72 0.61
N GLY A 22 5.73 -7.69 -0.29
CA GLY A 22 4.66 -8.68 -0.34
C GLY A 22 3.61 -8.42 -1.41
N ASN A 23 2.42 -8.95 -1.19
CA ASN A 23 1.33 -8.93 -2.16
C ASN A 23 0.59 -7.60 -2.12
N ILE A 24 1.14 -6.62 -2.83
CA ILE A 24 0.64 -5.26 -2.83
C ILE A 24 0.21 -4.88 -4.24
N THR A 25 -0.98 -4.27 -4.36
CA THR A 25 -1.49 -3.77 -5.64
C THR A 25 -1.80 -2.28 -5.47
N ILE A 26 -1.28 -1.46 -6.38
CA ILE A 26 -1.54 -0.02 -6.37
C ILE A 26 -2.26 0.33 -7.67
N GLY A 27 -3.45 0.89 -7.53
CA GLY A 27 -4.33 1.18 -8.65
C GLY A 27 -3.91 2.39 -9.46
N GLU A 28 -4.69 2.68 -10.49
CA GLU A 28 -4.36 3.72 -11.45
C GLU A 28 -4.47 5.11 -10.84
N GLU A 29 -3.56 5.97 -11.23
CA GLU A 29 -3.49 7.38 -10.82
C GLU A 29 -3.41 7.55 -9.30
N SER A 30 -3.05 6.49 -8.60
CA SER A 30 -2.80 6.56 -7.16
C SER A 30 -1.38 7.01 -6.89
N THR A 31 -1.17 7.61 -5.72
CA THR A 31 0.13 8.15 -5.34
C THR A 31 0.53 7.59 -4.00
N VAL A 32 1.77 7.14 -3.90
CA VAL A 32 2.37 6.72 -2.62
C VAL A 32 3.60 7.59 -2.42
N LEU A 33 3.58 8.39 -1.37
CA LEU A 33 4.63 9.34 -1.12
C LEU A 33 5.76 8.74 -0.28
N PHE A 34 6.86 9.48 -0.19
CA PHE A 34 8.12 8.96 0.31
C PHE A 34 8.05 8.55 1.78
N PHE A 35 8.90 7.60 2.14
CA PHE A 35 9.03 7.03 3.48
C PHE A 35 7.80 6.28 3.95
N THR A 36 6.91 5.92 3.03
CA THR A 36 5.80 5.02 3.34
C THR A 36 6.29 3.58 3.27
N ALA A 37 5.87 2.77 4.21
CA ALA A 37 6.20 1.35 4.24
C ALA A 37 4.92 0.53 4.22
N MET A 38 4.83 -0.41 3.29
CA MET A 38 3.74 -1.35 3.21
C MET A 38 4.31 -2.76 3.28
N ARG A 39 3.79 -3.56 4.19
CA ARG A 39 4.27 -4.92 4.36
C ARG A 39 3.12 -5.89 4.49
N CYS A 40 3.15 -6.91 3.66
CA CYS A 40 2.13 -7.95 3.64
C CYS A 40 2.82 -9.28 3.43
N GLU A 41 2.96 -10.04 4.49
CA GLU A 41 3.62 -11.34 4.45
C GLU A 41 2.57 -12.44 4.38
N GLY A 42 2.88 -13.51 3.63
CA GLY A 42 1.99 -14.65 3.52
C GLY A 42 0.95 -14.49 2.42
N GLU A 43 -0.25 -14.97 2.69
CA GLU A 43 -1.32 -15.02 1.69
C GLU A 43 -2.19 -13.76 1.65
N GLU A 44 -2.02 -12.88 2.60
CA GLU A 44 -2.81 -11.66 2.68
C GLU A 44 -2.41 -10.67 1.59
N SER A 45 -3.19 -9.62 1.45
CA SER A 45 -2.92 -8.60 0.43
C SER A 45 -3.17 -7.20 0.96
N ILE A 46 -2.51 -6.25 0.33
CA ILE A 46 -2.78 -4.82 0.48
C ILE A 46 -3.17 -4.32 -0.89
N VAL A 47 -4.36 -3.75 -1.01
CA VAL A 47 -4.87 -3.22 -2.28
C VAL A 47 -5.17 -1.74 -2.10
N ILE A 48 -4.52 -0.91 -2.89
CA ILE A 48 -4.80 0.52 -2.97
C ILE A 48 -5.61 0.72 -4.25
N GLY A 49 -6.80 1.29 -4.13
CA GLY A 49 -7.67 1.53 -5.26
C GLY A 49 -7.14 2.59 -6.21
N ASN A 50 -8.00 3.07 -7.10
CA ASN A 50 -7.61 4.08 -8.08
C ASN A 50 -7.75 5.48 -7.50
N GLN A 51 -6.89 6.40 -7.93
CA GLN A 51 -6.96 7.81 -7.56
C GLN A 51 -6.91 8.04 -6.05
N SER A 52 -6.21 7.17 -5.35
CA SER A 52 -6.02 7.29 -3.91
C SER A 52 -4.62 7.83 -3.61
N ASN A 53 -4.48 8.46 -2.45
CA ASN A 53 -3.22 9.06 -2.02
C ASN A 53 -2.81 8.48 -0.69
N ILE A 54 -1.61 7.91 -0.64
CA ILE A 54 -0.98 7.52 0.62
C ILE A 54 0.13 8.52 0.87
N GLN A 55 -0.03 9.35 1.88
CA GLN A 55 0.90 10.44 2.11
C GLN A 55 2.13 9.97 2.88
N GLU A 56 3.04 10.91 3.15
CA GLU A 56 4.37 10.59 3.67
C GLU A 56 4.33 9.90 5.03
N ASN A 57 5.30 9.04 5.26
CA ASN A 57 5.53 8.40 6.55
C ASN A 57 4.35 7.54 7.03
N CYS A 58 3.58 7.01 6.11
CA CYS A 58 2.52 6.08 6.47
C CYS A 58 3.07 4.67 6.62
N THR A 59 2.41 3.88 7.43
CA THR A 59 2.73 2.47 7.59
C THR A 59 1.47 1.66 7.39
N ILE A 60 1.53 0.70 6.47
CA ILE A 60 0.43 -0.23 6.24
C ILE A 60 0.98 -1.63 6.45
N HIS A 61 0.42 -2.35 7.41
CA HIS A 61 0.90 -3.67 7.76
C HIS A 61 -0.27 -4.62 7.93
N VAL A 62 -0.13 -5.81 7.41
CA VAL A 62 -1.17 -6.84 7.47
C VAL A 62 -0.64 -8.05 8.21
N ASP A 63 -1.35 -8.44 9.25
CA ASP A 63 -1.08 -9.67 9.96
C ASP A 63 -1.75 -10.86 9.26
N GLU A 64 -1.33 -12.05 9.62
CA GLU A 64 -1.88 -13.27 9.09
C GLU A 64 -3.40 -13.31 9.27
N GLY A 65 -4.11 -13.65 8.21
CA GLY A 65 -5.55 -13.78 8.22
C GLY A 65 -6.32 -12.50 7.93
N ASN A 66 -5.62 -11.38 7.75
CA ASN A 66 -6.26 -10.10 7.47
C ASN A 66 -5.69 -9.49 6.20
N SER A 67 -6.50 -8.70 5.51
CA SER A 67 -6.07 -7.94 4.34
C SER A 67 -6.52 -6.50 4.50
N VAL A 68 -5.83 -5.61 3.80
CA VAL A 68 -6.20 -4.19 3.78
C VAL A 68 -6.63 -3.83 2.37
N LYS A 69 -7.79 -3.19 2.27
CA LYS A 69 -8.25 -2.65 1.00
C LYS A 69 -8.60 -1.19 1.19
N ILE A 70 -7.89 -0.33 0.49
CA ILE A 70 -8.18 1.09 0.47
C ILE A 70 -8.91 1.38 -0.83
N GLY A 71 -10.09 1.97 -0.73
CA GLY A 71 -10.95 2.19 -1.88
C GLY A 71 -10.42 3.25 -2.83
N ASP A 72 -11.25 3.64 -3.78
CA ASP A 72 -10.89 4.65 -4.76
C ASP A 72 -11.07 6.05 -4.17
N GLY A 73 -10.21 6.96 -4.56
CA GLY A 73 -10.33 8.36 -4.16
C GLY A 73 -10.11 8.61 -2.67
N VAL A 74 -9.39 7.75 -1.99
CA VAL A 74 -9.15 7.85 -0.56
C VAL A 74 -7.81 8.55 -0.32
N THR A 75 -7.77 9.44 0.66
CA THR A 75 -6.53 10.05 1.12
C THR A 75 -6.19 9.51 2.49
N VAL A 76 -5.01 8.91 2.62
CA VAL A 76 -4.45 8.50 3.90
C VAL A 76 -3.46 9.57 4.32
N GLY A 77 -3.76 10.28 5.40
CA GLY A 77 -2.96 11.42 5.83
C GLY A 77 -1.58 11.03 6.33
N HIS A 78 -0.74 12.05 6.55
CA HIS A 78 0.66 11.85 6.97
C HIS A 78 0.73 11.08 8.28
N ASN A 79 1.76 10.27 8.42
CA ASN A 79 2.07 9.54 9.65
C ASN A 79 0.94 8.62 10.12
N SER A 80 0.07 8.19 9.20
CA SER A 80 -1.00 7.27 9.53
C SER A 80 -0.46 5.85 9.64
N VAL A 81 -1.08 5.06 10.51
CA VAL A 81 -0.78 3.65 10.63
C VAL A 81 -2.06 2.86 10.39
N ILE A 82 -2.02 1.99 9.40
CA ILE A 82 -3.14 1.11 9.06
C ILE A 82 -2.67 -0.31 9.28
N HIS A 83 -3.37 -1.03 10.13
CA HIS A 83 -2.94 -2.37 10.52
C HIS A 83 -4.12 -3.33 10.45
N GLY A 84 -4.05 -4.26 9.51
CA GLY A 84 -4.99 -5.36 9.42
C GLY A 84 -6.46 -4.98 9.33
N CYS A 85 -6.79 -3.81 8.78
CA CYS A 85 -8.17 -3.39 8.68
C CYS A 85 -8.69 -3.52 7.26
N GLN A 86 -9.99 -3.52 7.14
CA GLN A 86 -10.64 -3.63 5.85
C GLN A 86 -11.48 -2.41 5.56
#